data_e8dada0b91d9ab7bf788b3580ea8d07b
#
_entry.id   e8dada0b91d9ab7bf788b3580ea8d07b
#
_cell.length_a   1.000
_cell.length_b   1.000
_cell.length_c   1.000
_cell.angle_alpha   90.00
_cell.angle_beta   90.00
_cell.angle_gamma   90.00
#
_symmetry.space_group_name_H-M   'P 1'
#
loop_
_entity.id
_entity.type
_entity.pdbx_description
1 polymer ?
#
loop_
_entity_poly.entity_id
_entity_poly.type
_entity_poly.pdbx_seq_one_letter_code
_entity_poly.pdbx_strand_id
1 'polypeptide(L)'
;MKRKLEISERIFQIIAYTFMIVFALLCLYPFLYAISASISGRHAVEYKELILFPKDVQFDAFRYMFSSNEFWNSYSNTLFLTIYGTIWSLFVAILGGYALSKKRLLFRTFFNFFLVFTMWFTMWFSAGIVPQYLNYIATKQVFNGIGIMDDKWLVVIAMGMAAMNIILLRNAFEGVPSEIEEAAIVDGASETQVLTKVFIPMSKSTIATVALFFAISRWNGYFWARQMISNPNEQPLQVFIRNKLEQYTDLEQLATWTENYAADSVIFALIVCSIVPILIIYPFIQKYFAKGANAGGVKE
;
A
#
# COMPACT_ATOMS: atom_id res chain seq x y z
N MET A 1 19.36 -37.66 4.56
CA MET A 1 20.51 -37.53 5.48
C MET A 1 20.69 -36.05 5.86
N LYS A 2 20.57 -35.68 7.15
CA LYS A 2 20.88 -34.31 7.61
C LYS A 2 22.40 -34.14 7.55
N ARG A 3 22.89 -33.27 6.65
CA ARG A 3 24.30 -32.89 6.54
C ARG A 3 24.73 -32.33 7.91
N LYS A 4 25.76 -32.88 8.53
CA LYS A 4 26.35 -32.30 9.75
C LYS A 4 26.98 -30.96 9.34
N LEU A 5 26.42 -29.86 9.84
CA LEU A 5 26.98 -28.52 9.61
C LEU A 5 28.39 -28.44 10.21
N GLU A 6 29.32 -27.83 9.48
CA GLU A 6 30.65 -27.49 10.00
C GLU A 6 30.55 -26.45 11.13
N ILE A 7 31.55 -26.35 11.98
CA ILE A 7 31.55 -25.41 13.13
C ILE A 7 31.39 -23.98 12.65
N SER A 8 32.04 -23.61 11.55
CA SER A 8 31.92 -22.30 10.92
C SER A 8 30.50 -21.98 10.45
N GLU A 9 29.82 -22.95 9.85
CA GLU A 9 28.40 -22.82 9.44
C GLU A 9 27.47 -22.63 10.62
N ARG A 10 27.73 -23.31 11.74
CA ARG A 10 26.94 -23.15 12.96
C ARG A 10 27.13 -21.77 13.60
N ILE A 11 28.36 -21.29 13.68
CA ILE A 11 28.67 -19.95 14.20
C ILE A 11 27.97 -18.90 13.33
N PHE A 12 28.07 -19.00 12.01
CA PHE A 12 27.39 -18.10 11.07
C PHE A 12 25.86 -18.11 11.29
N GLN A 13 25.27 -19.30 11.42
CA GLN A 13 23.82 -19.41 11.67
C GLN A 13 23.42 -18.78 12.99
N ILE A 14 24.19 -18.99 14.07
CA ILE A 14 23.89 -18.36 15.38
C ILE A 14 23.93 -16.84 15.26
N ILE A 15 24.96 -16.28 14.64
CA ILE A 15 25.11 -14.84 14.44
C ILE A 15 23.93 -14.29 13.60
N ALA A 16 23.61 -14.96 12.49
CA ALA A 16 22.53 -14.56 11.59
C ALA A 16 21.17 -14.60 12.29
N TYR A 17 20.85 -15.68 13.02
CA TYR A 17 19.60 -15.77 13.77
C TYR A 17 19.53 -14.75 14.91
N THR A 18 20.62 -14.55 15.65
CA THR A 18 20.65 -13.54 16.71
C THR A 18 20.40 -12.15 16.14
N PHE A 19 21.07 -11.80 15.04
CA PHE A 19 20.85 -10.53 14.35
C PHE A 19 19.40 -10.37 13.89
N MET A 20 18.82 -11.40 13.25
CA MET A 20 17.43 -11.37 12.79
C MET A 20 16.43 -11.21 13.95
N ILE A 21 16.67 -11.92 15.07
CA ILE A 21 15.79 -11.83 16.26
C ILE A 21 15.86 -10.44 16.87
N VAL A 22 17.06 -9.90 17.08
CA VAL A 22 17.25 -8.53 17.62
C VAL A 22 16.58 -7.51 16.71
N PHE A 23 16.81 -7.61 15.42
CA PHE A 23 16.19 -6.71 14.44
C PHE A 23 14.66 -6.82 14.43
N ALA A 24 14.12 -8.02 14.49
CA ALA A 24 12.68 -8.25 14.58
C ALA A 24 12.08 -7.64 15.86
N LEU A 25 12.74 -7.78 17.00
CA LEU A 25 12.29 -7.20 18.27
C LEU A 25 12.31 -5.66 18.22
N LEU A 26 13.37 -5.07 17.62
CA LEU A 26 13.44 -3.62 17.42
C LEU A 26 12.31 -3.10 16.50
N CYS A 27 12.01 -3.83 15.44
CA CYS A 27 10.89 -3.47 14.55
C CYS A 27 9.52 -3.65 15.22
N LEU A 28 9.37 -4.63 16.11
CA LEU A 28 8.12 -4.91 16.81
C LEU A 28 7.83 -3.90 17.93
N TYR A 29 8.88 -3.34 18.55
CA TYR A 29 8.77 -2.44 19.68
C TYR A 29 7.80 -1.25 19.48
N PRO A 30 7.88 -0.46 18.38
CA PRO A 30 6.97 0.67 18.19
C PRO A 30 5.50 0.25 18.07
N PHE A 31 5.21 -0.94 17.53
CA PHE A 31 3.84 -1.45 17.46
C PHE A 31 3.32 -1.84 18.84
N LEU A 32 4.13 -2.54 19.64
CA LEU A 32 3.76 -2.90 21.01
C LEU A 32 3.58 -1.66 21.88
N TYR A 33 4.45 -0.66 21.71
CA TYR A 33 4.32 0.62 22.40
C TYR A 33 3.00 1.32 22.01
N ALA A 34 2.68 1.41 20.72
CA ALA A 34 1.44 2.03 20.25
C ALA A 34 0.20 1.33 20.81
N ILE A 35 0.18 -0.01 20.83
CA ILE A 35 -0.91 -0.79 21.43
C ILE A 35 -1.00 -0.49 22.94
N SER A 36 0.12 -0.51 23.66
CA SER A 36 0.14 -0.25 25.10
C SER A 36 -0.32 1.18 25.42
N ALA A 37 0.15 2.16 24.67
CA ALA A 37 -0.22 3.56 24.86
C ALA A 37 -1.70 3.84 24.52
N SER A 38 -2.26 3.15 23.54
CA SER A 38 -3.66 3.30 23.15
C SER A 38 -4.67 2.84 24.20
N ILE A 39 -4.25 1.95 25.11
CA ILE A 39 -5.08 1.38 26.18
C ILE A 39 -4.59 1.74 27.57
N SER A 40 -3.66 2.67 27.71
CA SER A 40 -3.15 3.10 29.01
C SER A 40 -3.81 4.37 29.52
N GLY A 41 -3.82 4.50 30.86
CA GLY A 41 -4.33 5.66 31.54
C GLY A 41 -3.56 6.95 31.19
N ARG A 42 -4.26 8.09 31.30
CA ARG A 42 -3.74 9.41 30.97
C ARG A 42 -2.39 9.68 31.61
N HIS A 43 -2.26 9.48 32.90
CA HIS A 43 -1.03 9.76 33.65
C HIS A 43 0.17 8.99 33.10
N ALA A 44 0.00 7.70 32.82
CA ALA A 44 1.08 6.84 32.34
C ALA A 44 1.60 7.26 30.95
N VAL A 45 0.73 7.81 30.09
CA VAL A 45 1.08 8.27 28.74
C VAL A 45 1.74 9.65 28.79
N GLU A 46 1.15 10.63 29.51
CA GLU A 46 1.68 12.01 29.62
C GLU A 46 3.06 12.05 30.29
N TYR A 47 3.28 11.26 31.35
CA TYR A 47 4.57 11.21 32.07
C TYR A 47 5.55 10.20 31.45
N LYS A 48 5.21 9.60 30.29
CA LYS A 48 6.07 8.65 29.55
C LYS A 48 6.56 7.47 30.39
N GLU A 49 5.71 7.00 31.30
CA GLU A 49 6.02 5.86 32.18
C GLU A 49 5.91 4.51 31.50
N LEU A 50 5.44 4.49 30.25
CA LEU A 50 5.28 3.29 29.45
C LEU A 50 6.60 2.88 28.81
N ILE A 51 6.96 1.60 28.95
CA ILE A 51 8.09 1.00 28.24
C ILE A 51 7.56 0.01 27.20
N LEU A 52 6.81 -1.01 27.65
CA LEU A 52 6.29 -2.08 26.77
C LEU A 52 4.85 -2.48 27.13
N PHE A 53 4.52 -2.50 28.44
CA PHE A 53 3.23 -2.98 28.92
C PHE A 53 2.32 -1.81 29.30
N PRO A 54 1.00 -1.95 29.11
CA PRO A 54 0.05 -0.91 29.49
C PRO A 54 -0.01 -0.73 31.02
N LYS A 55 -0.25 0.50 31.47
CA LYS A 55 -0.51 0.85 32.86
C LYS A 55 -1.90 1.46 32.97
N ASP A 56 -2.64 1.16 34.02
CA ASP A 56 -4.00 1.67 34.25
C ASP A 56 -4.91 1.45 33.01
N VAL A 57 -5.08 0.19 32.63
CA VAL A 57 -5.78 -0.20 31.39
C VAL A 57 -7.16 0.39 31.30
N GLN A 58 -7.40 1.17 30.24
CA GLN A 58 -8.69 1.79 29.90
C GLN A 58 -8.91 1.88 28.41
N PHE A 59 -10.17 1.92 27.97
CA PHE A 59 -10.55 1.95 26.55
C PHE A 59 -11.23 3.27 26.14
N ASP A 60 -11.09 4.32 26.96
CA ASP A 60 -11.80 5.57 26.71
C ASP A 60 -11.33 6.28 25.43
N ALA A 61 -10.05 6.17 25.08
CA ALA A 61 -9.53 6.65 23.80
C ALA A 61 -10.22 5.99 22.60
N PHE A 62 -10.41 4.68 22.64
CA PHE A 62 -11.14 3.94 21.60
C PHE A 62 -12.63 4.30 21.59
N ARG A 63 -13.25 4.42 22.76
CA ARG A 63 -14.66 4.83 22.86
C ARG A 63 -14.88 6.20 22.24
N TYR A 64 -14.02 7.17 22.58
CA TYR A 64 -14.06 8.50 21.98
C TYR A 64 -13.88 8.46 20.46
N MET A 65 -12.86 7.74 19.98
CA MET A 65 -12.59 7.60 18.55
C MET A 65 -13.78 6.98 17.80
N PHE A 66 -14.34 5.88 18.31
CA PHE A 66 -15.45 5.18 17.64
C PHE A 66 -16.79 5.94 17.72
N SER A 67 -16.94 6.90 18.65
CA SER A 67 -18.08 7.81 18.67
C SER A 67 -17.99 8.94 17.65
N SER A 68 -16.81 9.15 17.04
CA SER A 68 -16.57 10.22 16.07
C SER A 68 -17.06 9.83 14.68
N ASN A 69 -17.95 10.61 14.08
CA ASN A 69 -18.35 10.46 12.69
C ASN A 69 -17.19 10.75 11.72
N GLU A 70 -16.27 11.64 12.10
CA GLU A 70 -15.10 11.96 11.29
C GLU A 70 -14.20 10.73 11.10
N PHE A 71 -14.02 9.92 12.14
CA PHE A 71 -13.27 8.68 12.07
C PHE A 71 -13.90 7.71 11.05
N TRP A 72 -15.21 7.45 11.16
CA TRP A 72 -15.88 6.51 10.27
C TRP A 72 -15.92 6.99 8.81
N ASN A 73 -16.10 8.30 8.59
CA ASN A 73 -16.00 8.90 7.26
C ASN A 73 -14.60 8.68 6.66
N SER A 74 -13.55 8.99 7.41
CA SER A 74 -12.17 8.83 6.95
C SER A 74 -11.79 7.36 6.72
N TYR A 75 -12.30 6.47 7.56
CA TYR A 75 -12.11 5.03 7.40
C TYR A 75 -12.80 4.50 6.13
N SER A 76 -14.04 4.90 5.90
CA SER A 76 -14.79 4.52 4.69
C SER A 76 -14.16 5.10 3.41
N ASN A 77 -13.66 6.33 3.46
CA ASN A 77 -12.90 6.93 2.35
C ASN A 77 -11.61 6.17 2.06
N THR A 78 -10.90 5.69 3.08
CA THR A 78 -9.72 4.84 2.89
C THR A 78 -10.07 3.53 2.22
N LEU A 79 -11.13 2.87 2.65
CA LEU A 79 -11.62 1.65 2.01
C LEU A 79 -12.02 1.90 0.55
N PHE A 80 -12.74 2.99 0.29
CA PHE A 80 -13.11 3.39 -1.07
C PHE A 80 -11.88 3.57 -1.96
N LEU A 81 -10.91 4.41 -1.55
CA LEU A 81 -9.69 4.66 -2.32
C LEU A 81 -8.85 3.40 -2.50
N THR A 82 -8.80 2.52 -1.50
CA THR A 82 -8.06 1.26 -1.57
C THR A 82 -8.71 0.28 -2.54
N ILE A 83 -10.00 0.05 -2.44
CA ILE A 83 -10.71 -0.92 -3.28
C ILE A 83 -10.75 -0.43 -4.73
N TYR A 84 -11.33 0.73 -4.98
CA TYR A 84 -11.49 1.25 -6.35
C TYR A 84 -10.16 1.63 -6.98
N GLY A 85 -9.22 2.19 -6.19
CA GLY A 85 -7.88 2.50 -6.64
C GLY A 85 -7.09 1.24 -7.03
N THR A 86 -7.21 0.15 -6.26
CA THR A 86 -6.56 -1.13 -6.59
C THR A 86 -7.15 -1.74 -7.85
N ILE A 87 -8.48 -1.79 -7.98
CA ILE A 87 -9.16 -2.34 -9.17
C ILE A 87 -8.74 -1.57 -10.42
N TRP A 88 -8.79 -0.25 -10.39
CA TRP A 88 -8.40 0.61 -11.50
C TRP A 88 -6.93 0.44 -11.87
N SER A 89 -6.03 0.51 -10.89
CA SER A 89 -4.59 0.38 -11.09
C SER A 89 -4.21 -1.00 -11.64
N LEU A 90 -4.86 -2.05 -11.14
CA LEU A 90 -4.65 -3.42 -11.61
C LEU A 90 -5.14 -3.60 -13.04
N PHE A 91 -6.30 -3.04 -13.38
CA PHE A 91 -6.84 -3.05 -14.74
C PHE A 91 -5.86 -2.41 -15.73
N VAL A 92 -5.38 -1.20 -15.41
CA VAL A 92 -4.40 -0.49 -16.25
C VAL A 92 -3.09 -1.28 -16.36
N ALA A 93 -2.60 -1.86 -15.25
CA ALA A 93 -1.36 -2.61 -15.22
C ALA A 93 -1.45 -3.94 -16.00
N ILE A 94 -2.59 -4.64 -15.95
CA ILE A 94 -2.83 -5.85 -16.74
C ILE A 94 -2.82 -5.53 -18.24
N LEU A 95 -3.56 -4.49 -18.65
CA LEU A 95 -3.60 -4.12 -20.08
C LEU A 95 -2.23 -3.64 -20.57
N GLY A 96 -1.54 -2.79 -19.79
CA GLY A 96 -0.21 -2.30 -20.12
C GLY A 96 0.83 -3.43 -20.17
N GLY A 97 0.84 -4.31 -19.17
CA GLY A 97 1.72 -5.47 -19.11
C GLY A 97 1.48 -6.44 -20.26
N TYR A 98 0.21 -6.72 -20.58
CA TYR A 98 -0.15 -7.59 -21.71
C TYR A 98 0.30 -7.01 -23.05
N ALA A 99 -0.01 -5.73 -23.32
CA ALA A 99 0.41 -5.08 -24.55
C ALA A 99 1.94 -5.11 -24.71
N LEU A 100 2.68 -4.79 -23.66
CA LEU A 100 4.15 -4.74 -23.66
C LEU A 100 4.81 -6.13 -23.69
N SER A 101 4.12 -7.20 -23.31
CA SER A 101 4.60 -8.58 -23.44
C SER A 101 4.64 -9.05 -24.89
N LYS A 102 3.78 -8.49 -25.77
CA LYS A 102 3.66 -8.93 -27.16
C LYS A 102 4.85 -8.49 -28.01
N LYS A 103 5.56 -9.45 -28.61
CA LYS A 103 6.69 -9.18 -29.52
C LYS A 103 6.28 -8.38 -30.77
N ARG A 104 5.03 -8.50 -31.20
CA ARG A 104 4.45 -7.82 -32.37
C ARG A 104 4.06 -6.36 -32.12
N LEU A 105 4.14 -5.87 -30.87
CA LEU A 105 3.78 -4.47 -30.55
C LEU A 105 4.74 -3.51 -31.24
N LEU A 106 4.19 -2.58 -32.03
CA LEU A 106 4.97 -1.52 -32.68
C LEU A 106 5.60 -0.62 -31.60
N PHE A 107 6.87 -0.26 -31.78
CA PHE A 107 7.64 0.54 -30.81
C PHE A 107 7.77 -0.07 -29.40
N ARG A 108 7.63 -1.39 -29.24
CA ARG A 108 7.76 -2.09 -27.94
C ARG A 108 9.00 -1.69 -27.16
N THR A 109 10.16 -1.65 -27.82
CA THR A 109 11.44 -1.28 -27.18
C THR A 109 11.41 0.15 -26.65
N PHE A 110 10.82 1.09 -27.40
CA PHE A 110 10.67 2.48 -26.96
C PHE A 110 9.76 2.58 -25.73
N PHE A 111 8.60 1.94 -25.72
CA PHE A 111 7.69 1.97 -24.57
C PHE A 111 8.29 1.30 -23.33
N ASN A 112 9.01 0.18 -23.49
CA ASN A 112 9.72 -0.45 -22.39
C ASN A 112 10.83 0.44 -21.82
N PHE A 113 11.63 1.05 -22.68
CA PHE A 113 12.64 2.02 -22.27
C PHE A 113 12.01 3.21 -21.55
N PHE A 114 10.92 3.76 -22.10
CA PHE A 114 10.22 4.90 -21.50
C PHE A 114 9.68 4.59 -20.11
N LEU A 115 9.10 3.41 -19.89
CA LEU A 115 8.65 2.99 -18.55
C LEU A 115 9.81 2.91 -17.55
N VAL A 116 10.93 2.30 -17.94
CA VAL A 116 12.12 2.23 -17.08
C VAL A 116 12.69 3.63 -16.85
N PHE A 117 12.75 4.46 -17.88
CA PHE A 117 13.20 5.84 -17.78
C PHE A 117 12.36 6.65 -16.80
N THR A 118 11.01 6.52 -16.84
CA THR A 118 10.15 7.23 -15.88
C THR A 118 10.44 6.84 -14.44
N MET A 119 10.78 5.57 -14.16
CA MET A 119 11.17 5.13 -12.81
C MET A 119 12.43 5.83 -12.32
N TRP A 120 13.45 5.94 -13.19
CA TRP A 120 14.73 6.58 -12.86
C TRP A 120 14.59 8.09 -12.76
N PHE A 121 13.83 8.71 -13.66
CA PHE A 121 13.66 10.14 -13.72
C PHE A 121 12.94 10.69 -12.49
N THR A 122 11.89 10.01 -12.00
CA THR A 122 11.20 10.43 -10.79
C THR A 122 12.05 10.28 -9.53
N MET A 123 12.98 9.32 -9.52
CA MET A 123 13.86 9.07 -8.38
C MET A 123 14.97 10.13 -8.22
N TRP A 124 15.51 10.65 -9.35
CA TRP A 124 16.68 11.54 -9.34
C TRP A 124 16.36 13.03 -9.39
N PHE A 125 15.23 13.44 -9.97
CA PHE A 125 14.97 14.85 -10.27
C PHE A 125 13.83 15.49 -9.49
N SER A 126 13.20 14.86 -8.52
CA SER A 126 12.08 15.44 -7.72
C SER A 126 11.10 16.33 -8.53
N ALA A 127 11.32 16.44 -9.82
CA ALA A 127 10.47 17.19 -10.75
C ALA A 127 9.06 16.58 -10.85
N GLY A 128 8.87 15.39 -10.23
CA GLY A 128 7.61 14.67 -10.28
C GLY A 128 6.45 15.32 -9.52
N ILE A 129 6.72 15.96 -8.38
CA ILE A 129 5.63 16.46 -7.50
C ILE A 129 4.93 17.68 -8.12
N VAL A 130 5.67 18.70 -8.51
CA VAL A 130 5.08 19.93 -9.04
C VAL A 130 4.38 19.72 -10.40
N PRO A 131 5.03 19.11 -11.41
CA PRO A 131 4.34 18.79 -12.67
C PRO A 131 3.15 17.86 -12.49
N GLN A 132 3.22 16.87 -11.61
CA GLN A 132 2.09 15.98 -11.32
C GLN A 132 0.92 16.75 -10.68
N TYR A 133 1.20 17.63 -9.75
CA TYR A 133 0.19 18.48 -9.11
C TYR A 133 -0.47 19.44 -10.11
N LEU A 134 0.31 20.10 -10.96
CA LEU A 134 -0.20 20.99 -12.01
C LEU A 134 -1.06 20.21 -13.01
N ASN A 135 -0.63 19.04 -13.42
CA ASN A 135 -1.38 18.18 -14.31
C ASN A 135 -2.70 17.70 -13.68
N TYR A 136 -2.67 17.41 -12.37
CA TYR A 136 -3.87 17.10 -11.60
C TYR A 136 -4.86 18.27 -11.57
N ILE A 137 -4.40 19.49 -11.26
CA ILE A 137 -5.28 20.70 -11.27
C ILE A 137 -5.91 20.89 -12.64
N ALA A 138 -5.13 20.77 -13.71
CA ALA A 138 -5.64 20.88 -15.08
C ALA A 138 -6.69 19.80 -15.37
N THR A 139 -6.42 18.55 -14.97
CA THR A 139 -7.37 17.45 -15.11
C THR A 139 -8.64 17.69 -14.30
N LYS A 140 -8.51 18.14 -13.05
CA LYS A 140 -9.65 18.51 -12.19
C LYS A 140 -10.53 19.57 -12.82
N GLN A 141 -9.93 20.62 -13.41
CA GLN A 141 -10.69 21.67 -14.09
C GLN A 141 -11.49 21.13 -15.29
N VAL A 142 -10.89 20.23 -16.09
CA VAL A 142 -11.58 19.59 -17.21
C VAL A 142 -12.75 18.73 -16.72
N PHE A 143 -12.55 17.89 -15.72
CA PHE A 143 -13.58 16.99 -15.21
C PHE A 143 -14.69 17.72 -14.45
N ASN A 144 -14.36 18.76 -13.68
CA ASN A 144 -15.36 19.62 -13.02
C ASN A 144 -16.19 20.39 -14.05
N GLY A 145 -15.60 20.83 -15.15
CA GLY A 145 -16.32 21.48 -16.25
C GLY A 145 -17.33 20.57 -16.95
N ILE A 146 -17.13 19.24 -16.84
CA ILE A 146 -18.04 18.23 -17.41
C ILE A 146 -19.00 17.66 -16.34
N GLY A 147 -18.80 17.99 -15.05
CA GLY A 147 -19.67 17.55 -13.93
C GLY A 147 -19.59 16.06 -13.59
N ILE A 148 -18.48 15.39 -13.96
CA ILE A 148 -18.44 13.91 -13.97
C ILE A 148 -17.79 13.31 -12.70
N MET A 149 -16.91 14.04 -11.97
CA MET A 149 -16.15 13.39 -10.89
C MET A 149 -15.89 14.29 -9.67
N ASP A 150 -16.02 13.72 -8.49
CA ASP A 150 -15.51 14.30 -7.25
C ASP A 150 -14.00 14.04 -7.08
N ASP A 151 -13.38 14.70 -6.09
CA ASP A 151 -11.94 14.63 -5.84
C ASP A 151 -11.44 13.19 -5.56
N LYS A 152 -12.28 12.32 -4.97
CA LYS A 152 -11.90 10.92 -4.68
C LYS A 152 -11.69 10.11 -5.95
N TRP A 153 -12.58 10.25 -6.93
CA TRP A 153 -12.43 9.56 -8.22
C TRP A 153 -11.23 10.06 -9.01
N LEU A 154 -10.94 11.36 -8.92
CA LEU A 154 -9.72 11.90 -9.54
C LEU A 154 -8.46 11.27 -8.94
N VAL A 155 -8.39 11.10 -7.61
CA VAL A 155 -7.26 10.41 -6.96
C VAL A 155 -7.17 8.94 -7.40
N VAL A 156 -8.31 8.24 -7.53
CA VAL A 156 -8.35 6.85 -8.04
C VAL A 156 -7.73 6.76 -9.43
N ILE A 157 -8.11 7.65 -10.34
CA ILE A 157 -7.70 7.60 -11.75
C ILE A 157 -6.27 8.12 -11.92
N ALA A 158 -5.95 9.28 -11.36
CA ALA A 158 -4.64 9.93 -11.54
C ALA A 158 -3.48 9.08 -11.03
N MET A 159 -3.69 8.30 -9.97
CA MET A 159 -2.68 7.41 -9.41
C MET A 159 -2.74 5.97 -9.95
N GLY A 160 -3.41 5.76 -11.08
CA GLY A 160 -3.65 4.44 -11.64
C GLY A 160 -2.41 3.71 -12.17
N MET A 161 -1.32 4.42 -12.46
CA MET A 161 -0.14 3.85 -13.10
C MET A 161 1.03 3.72 -12.13
N ALA A 162 1.67 2.53 -12.13
CA ALA A 162 2.95 2.28 -11.49
C ALA A 162 3.82 1.46 -12.43
N ALA A 163 4.88 2.05 -12.96
CA ALA A 163 5.74 1.45 -13.98
C ALA A 163 6.32 0.10 -13.52
N MET A 164 6.76 -0.01 -12.27
CA MET A 164 7.26 -1.27 -11.70
C MET A 164 6.22 -2.38 -11.74
N ASN A 165 4.98 -2.09 -11.41
CA ASN A 165 3.90 -3.07 -11.40
C ASN A 165 3.53 -3.53 -12.82
N ILE A 166 3.58 -2.63 -13.80
CA ILE A 166 3.40 -2.95 -15.22
C ILE A 166 4.51 -3.88 -15.71
N ILE A 167 5.77 -3.58 -15.35
CA ILE A 167 6.93 -4.41 -15.72
C ILE A 167 6.85 -5.81 -15.09
N LEU A 168 6.40 -5.92 -13.83
CA LEU A 168 6.21 -7.22 -13.17
C LEU A 168 5.18 -8.07 -13.91
N LEU A 169 4.04 -7.48 -14.30
CA LEU A 169 3.01 -8.18 -15.07
C LEU A 169 3.48 -8.51 -16.49
N ARG A 170 4.19 -7.60 -17.16
CA ARG A 170 4.80 -7.87 -18.45
C ARG A 170 5.72 -9.11 -18.38
N ASN A 171 6.62 -9.16 -17.41
CA ASN A 171 7.53 -10.28 -17.25
C ASN A 171 6.80 -11.60 -16.97
N ALA A 172 5.72 -11.56 -16.17
CA ALA A 172 4.88 -12.73 -15.93
C ALA A 172 4.16 -13.20 -17.21
N PHE A 173 3.69 -12.28 -18.02
CA PHE A 173 3.04 -12.60 -19.30
C PHE A 173 4.05 -13.08 -20.36
N GLU A 174 5.26 -12.55 -20.39
CA GLU A 174 6.36 -13.06 -21.25
C GLU A 174 6.76 -14.51 -20.88
N GLY A 175 6.51 -14.93 -19.65
CA GLY A 175 6.75 -16.30 -19.18
C GLY A 175 5.68 -17.30 -19.62
N VAL A 176 4.58 -16.86 -20.23
CA VAL A 176 3.56 -17.76 -20.81
C VAL A 176 4.10 -18.34 -22.13
N PRO A 177 4.10 -19.69 -22.30
CA PRO A 177 4.58 -20.31 -23.54
C PRO A 177 3.81 -19.82 -24.76
N SER A 178 4.53 -19.48 -25.84
CA SER A 178 3.92 -18.96 -27.08
C SER A 178 3.02 -19.97 -27.76
N GLU A 179 3.30 -21.28 -27.60
CA GLU A 179 2.53 -22.37 -28.17
C GLU A 179 1.08 -22.39 -27.66
N ILE A 180 0.86 -22.00 -26.40
CA ILE A 180 -0.50 -21.93 -25.81
C ILE A 180 -1.25 -20.71 -26.39
N GLU A 181 -0.58 -19.60 -26.60
CA GLU A 181 -1.17 -18.42 -27.24
C GLU A 181 -1.55 -18.75 -28.70
N GLU A 182 -0.61 -19.35 -29.43
CA GLU A 182 -0.81 -19.72 -30.85
C GLU A 182 -1.96 -20.72 -31.01
N ALA A 183 -2.04 -21.75 -30.16
CA ALA A 183 -3.13 -22.71 -30.15
C ALA A 183 -4.48 -22.02 -29.92
N ALA A 184 -4.58 -21.12 -28.94
CA ALA A 184 -5.81 -20.38 -28.69
C ALA A 184 -6.23 -19.50 -29.88
N ILE A 185 -5.27 -18.89 -30.60
CA ILE A 185 -5.56 -18.10 -31.80
C ILE A 185 -6.04 -18.98 -32.94
N VAL A 186 -5.45 -20.17 -33.14
CA VAL A 186 -5.89 -21.17 -34.16
C VAL A 186 -7.30 -21.63 -33.84
N ASP A 187 -7.67 -21.79 -32.56
CA ASP A 187 -9.03 -22.11 -32.12
C ASP A 187 -10.02 -20.94 -32.26
N GLY A 188 -9.60 -19.81 -32.83
CA GLY A 188 -10.45 -18.65 -33.11
C GLY A 188 -10.67 -17.74 -31.92
N ALA A 189 -9.86 -17.82 -30.87
CA ALA A 189 -9.97 -16.92 -29.72
C ALA A 189 -9.58 -15.46 -30.07
N SER A 190 -10.41 -14.51 -29.68
CA SER A 190 -10.08 -13.09 -29.78
C SER A 190 -8.98 -12.71 -28.77
N GLU A 191 -8.27 -11.60 -29.01
CA GLU A 191 -7.24 -11.07 -28.09
C GLU A 191 -7.73 -10.95 -26.64
N THR A 192 -8.96 -10.49 -26.45
CA THR A 192 -9.57 -10.39 -25.12
C THR A 192 -9.77 -11.78 -24.49
N GLN A 193 -10.15 -12.77 -25.29
CA GLN A 193 -10.30 -14.15 -24.81
C GLN A 193 -8.93 -14.77 -24.48
N VAL A 194 -7.91 -14.52 -25.29
CA VAL A 194 -6.54 -14.94 -25.01
C VAL A 194 -6.05 -14.32 -23.69
N LEU A 195 -6.23 -13.00 -23.49
CA LEU A 195 -5.88 -12.35 -22.23
C LEU A 195 -6.62 -12.97 -21.04
N THR A 196 -7.96 -13.08 -21.12
CA THR A 196 -8.79 -13.45 -19.96
C THR A 196 -8.77 -14.95 -19.65
N LYS A 197 -8.68 -15.81 -20.66
CA LYS A 197 -8.76 -17.28 -20.52
C LYS A 197 -7.39 -17.96 -20.45
N VAL A 198 -6.32 -17.31 -20.95
CA VAL A 198 -4.96 -17.88 -20.96
C VAL A 198 -4.02 -17.10 -20.04
N PHE A 199 -3.75 -15.83 -20.33
CA PHE A 199 -2.70 -15.07 -19.64
C PHE A 199 -3.04 -14.76 -18.19
N ILE A 200 -4.25 -14.30 -17.89
CA ILE A 200 -4.68 -13.98 -16.50
C ILE A 200 -4.65 -15.24 -15.62
N PRO A 201 -5.23 -16.38 -15.99
CA PRO A 201 -5.17 -17.59 -15.19
C PRO A 201 -3.76 -18.14 -14.97
N MET A 202 -2.91 -18.09 -16.00
CA MET A 202 -1.52 -18.56 -15.89
C MET A 202 -0.65 -17.64 -15.02
N SER A 203 -0.95 -16.35 -14.98
CA SER A 203 -0.20 -15.35 -14.22
C SER A 203 -0.86 -14.94 -12.91
N LYS A 204 -1.85 -15.66 -12.42
CA LYS A 204 -2.65 -15.31 -11.22
C LYS A 204 -1.84 -15.00 -9.97
N SER A 205 -0.71 -15.66 -9.78
CA SER A 205 0.18 -15.44 -8.64
C SER A 205 0.80 -14.05 -8.67
N THR A 206 1.34 -13.64 -9.83
CA THR A 206 1.92 -12.31 -10.01
C THR A 206 0.85 -11.23 -10.00
N ILE A 207 -0.32 -11.48 -10.58
CA ILE A 207 -1.46 -10.55 -10.53
C ILE A 207 -1.89 -10.29 -9.08
N ALA A 208 -1.99 -11.34 -8.26
CA ALA A 208 -2.31 -11.20 -6.84
C ALA A 208 -1.25 -10.40 -6.07
N THR A 209 0.03 -10.60 -6.38
CA THR A 209 1.14 -9.83 -5.79
C THR A 209 1.07 -8.36 -6.18
N VAL A 210 0.82 -8.06 -7.45
CA VAL A 210 0.67 -6.68 -7.95
C VAL A 210 -0.57 -5.99 -7.37
N ALA A 211 -1.69 -6.73 -7.27
CA ALA A 211 -2.90 -6.23 -6.62
C ALA A 211 -2.63 -5.81 -5.16
N LEU A 212 -1.82 -6.60 -4.44
CA LEU A 212 -1.42 -6.25 -3.09
C LEU A 212 -0.55 -4.99 -3.04
N PHE A 213 0.44 -4.86 -3.93
CA PHE A 213 1.28 -3.66 -3.96
C PHE A 213 0.43 -2.42 -4.17
N PHE A 214 -0.55 -2.48 -5.05
CA PHE A 214 -1.50 -1.39 -5.21
C PHE A 214 -2.35 -1.17 -3.94
N ALA A 215 -2.90 -2.21 -3.34
CA ALA A 215 -3.73 -2.10 -2.14
C ALA A 215 -2.97 -1.46 -0.96
N ILE A 216 -1.74 -1.91 -0.69
CA ILE A 216 -0.88 -1.32 0.35
C ILE A 216 -0.56 0.14 0.03
N SER A 217 -0.20 0.43 -1.22
CA SER A 217 0.11 1.81 -1.66
C SER A 217 -1.10 2.74 -1.48
N ARG A 218 -2.31 2.26 -1.81
CA ARG A 218 -3.55 3.04 -1.66
C ARG A 218 -3.97 3.22 -0.21
N TRP A 219 -3.85 2.17 0.60
CA TRP A 219 -4.13 2.22 2.04
C TRP A 219 -3.26 3.25 2.75
N ASN A 220 -1.97 3.31 2.41
CA ASN A 220 -1.01 4.25 2.99
C ASN A 220 -0.96 5.59 2.24
N GLY A 221 -1.83 5.83 1.28
CA GLY A 221 -1.84 6.99 0.39
C GLY A 221 -2.17 8.30 1.10
N TYR A 222 -1.17 8.90 1.75
CA TYR A 222 -1.30 10.18 2.46
C TYR A 222 -1.08 11.39 1.56
N PHE A 223 0.09 11.43 0.91
CA PHE A 223 0.59 12.66 0.27
C PHE A 223 -0.35 13.22 -0.80
N TRP A 224 -0.70 12.39 -1.79
CA TRP A 224 -1.56 12.82 -2.88
C TRP A 224 -3.00 13.07 -2.44
N ALA A 225 -3.52 12.25 -1.52
CA ALA A 225 -4.86 12.46 -0.98
C ALA A 225 -4.97 13.79 -0.24
N ARG A 226 -3.93 14.17 0.55
CA ARG A 226 -3.90 15.48 1.22
C ARG A 226 -3.85 16.65 0.25
N GLN A 227 -3.12 16.52 -0.87
CA GLN A 227 -2.99 17.59 -1.87
C GLN A 227 -4.23 17.73 -2.77
N MET A 228 -4.91 16.63 -3.00
CA MET A 228 -5.96 16.53 -4.02
C MET A 228 -7.37 16.62 -3.44
N ILE A 229 -7.62 16.11 -2.24
CA ILE A 229 -8.94 16.11 -1.63
C ILE A 229 -9.08 17.32 -0.73
N SER A 230 -9.82 18.31 -1.20
CA SER A 230 -10.03 19.57 -0.49
C SER A 230 -11.06 19.48 0.64
N ASN A 231 -12.06 18.59 0.49
CA ASN A 231 -13.12 18.40 1.48
C ASN A 231 -12.63 17.53 2.64
N PRO A 232 -12.57 18.03 3.89
CA PRO A 232 -12.13 17.25 5.05
C PRO A 232 -12.94 15.97 5.28
N ASN A 233 -14.24 15.96 4.96
CA ASN A 233 -15.10 14.78 5.13
C ASN A 233 -14.82 13.67 4.12
N GLU A 234 -14.06 13.95 3.07
CA GLU A 234 -13.68 12.99 2.03
C GLU A 234 -12.24 12.50 2.17
N GLN A 235 -11.47 13.07 3.11
CA GLN A 235 -10.09 12.71 3.33
C GLN A 235 -9.97 11.30 3.92
N PRO A 236 -8.97 10.51 3.49
CA PRO A 236 -8.72 9.18 4.04
C PRO A 236 -8.09 9.23 5.43
N LEU A 237 -8.11 8.09 6.11
CA LEU A 237 -7.66 7.91 7.49
C LEU A 237 -6.23 8.43 7.73
N GLN A 238 -5.30 8.21 6.79
CA GLN A 238 -3.91 8.67 6.95
C GLN A 238 -3.80 10.20 6.98
N VAL A 239 -4.65 10.90 6.22
CA VAL A 239 -4.73 12.36 6.25
C VAL A 239 -5.40 12.83 7.55
N PHE A 240 -6.47 12.15 7.96
CA PHE A 240 -7.18 12.42 9.21
C PHE A 240 -6.25 12.27 10.44
N ILE A 241 -5.49 11.17 10.53
CA ILE A 241 -4.51 10.95 11.61
C ILE A 241 -3.48 12.09 11.65
N ARG A 242 -2.97 12.48 10.48
CA ARG A 242 -1.98 13.55 10.40
C ARG A 242 -2.54 14.92 10.82
N ASN A 243 -3.76 15.23 10.39
CA ASN A 243 -4.44 16.47 10.77
C ASN A 243 -4.71 16.50 12.29
N LYS A 244 -5.12 15.36 12.88
CA LYS A 244 -5.29 15.25 14.35
C LYS A 244 -3.97 15.43 15.06
N LEU A 245 -2.89 14.81 14.61
CA LEU A 245 -1.56 14.99 15.18
C LEU A 245 -1.11 16.47 15.17
N GLU A 246 -1.32 17.17 14.05
CA GLU A 246 -1.00 18.60 13.93
C GLU A 246 -1.87 19.43 14.89
N GLN A 247 -3.16 19.17 14.98
CA GLN A 247 -4.07 19.85 15.91
C GLN A 247 -3.67 19.62 17.38
N TYR A 248 -3.29 18.40 17.76
CA TYR A 248 -2.90 18.09 19.14
C TYR A 248 -1.57 18.73 19.52
N THR A 249 -0.62 18.84 18.59
CA THR A 249 0.64 19.53 18.84
C THR A 249 0.44 21.03 19.13
N ASP A 250 -0.51 21.65 18.43
CA ASP A 250 -0.85 23.06 18.66
C ASP A 250 -1.66 23.29 19.94
N LEU A 251 -2.44 22.29 20.36
CA LEU A 251 -3.35 22.36 21.51
C LEU A 251 -2.72 21.90 22.84
N GLU A 252 -1.54 21.28 22.83
CA GLU A 252 -0.77 20.97 24.06
C GLU A 252 -0.51 22.24 24.91
N GLN A 253 -0.65 23.42 24.31
CA GLN A 253 -0.59 24.70 24.99
C GLN A 253 -1.93 25.15 25.62
N LEU A 254 -3.04 24.51 25.30
CA LEU A 254 -4.40 24.87 25.75
C LEU A 254 -5.00 23.75 26.63
N ALA A 255 -4.46 23.59 27.80
CA ALA A 255 -4.72 22.58 28.83
C ALA A 255 -6.16 22.42 29.32
N THR A 256 -7.08 21.89 28.49
CA THR A 256 -8.40 21.45 28.98
C THR A 256 -8.89 20.19 28.24
N TRP A 257 -8.15 19.11 28.38
CA TRP A 257 -8.60 17.80 27.90
C TRP A 257 -9.30 17.02 29.01
N THR A 258 -10.21 16.16 28.61
CA THR A 258 -11.04 15.36 29.50
C THR A 258 -10.20 14.62 30.55
N GLU A 259 -10.74 14.48 31.75
CA GLU A 259 -10.04 13.89 32.92
C GLU A 259 -9.56 12.45 32.70
N ASN A 260 -10.06 11.73 31.67
CA ASN A 260 -9.94 10.29 31.59
C ASN A 260 -8.89 9.76 30.60
N TYR A 261 -8.46 10.52 29.57
CA TYR A 261 -7.48 10.04 28.58
C TYR A 261 -6.55 11.15 28.09
N ALA A 262 -5.33 10.78 27.71
CA ALA A 262 -4.38 11.70 27.07
C ALA A 262 -4.72 11.85 25.57
N ALA A 263 -4.42 13.03 25.00
CA ALA A 263 -4.54 13.26 23.56
C ALA A 263 -3.72 12.25 22.76
N ASP A 264 -2.51 11.94 23.22
CA ASP A 264 -1.63 10.94 22.63
C ASP A 264 -2.26 9.55 22.60
N SER A 265 -3.05 9.14 23.61
CA SER A 265 -3.73 7.85 23.62
C SER A 265 -4.71 7.72 22.46
N VAL A 266 -5.41 8.81 22.08
CA VAL A 266 -6.31 8.83 20.92
C VAL A 266 -5.54 8.67 19.61
N ILE A 267 -4.39 9.33 19.48
CA ILE A 267 -3.52 9.19 18.30
C ILE A 267 -3.02 7.75 18.18
N PHE A 268 -2.56 7.15 19.29
CA PHE A 268 -2.13 5.75 19.29
C PHE A 268 -3.28 4.79 18.96
N ALA A 269 -4.50 5.05 19.45
CA ALA A 269 -5.69 4.27 19.08
C ALA A 269 -5.99 4.36 17.58
N LEU A 270 -5.90 5.55 16.98
CA LEU A 270 -6.04 5.75 15.53
C LEU A 270 -4.98 4.99 14.74
N ILE A 271 -3.72 5.04 15.17
CA ILE A 271 -2.60 4.31 14.56
C ILE A 271 -2.87 2.80 14.62
N VAL A 272 -3.25 2.26 15.78
CA VAL A 272 -3.59 0.84 15.95
C VAL A 272 -4.72 0.44 15.00
N CYS A 273 -5.82 1.21 14.96
CA CYS A 273 -6.93 0.95 14.04
C CYS A 273 -6.54 1.01 12.56
N SER A 274 -5.56 1.85 12.19
CA SER A 274 -5.07 1.93 10.82
C SER A 274 -4.22 0.73 10.40
N ILE A 275 -3.55 0.07 11.35
CA ILE A 275 -2.66 -1.08 11.10
C ILE A 275 -3.44 -2.40 11.08
N VAL A 276 -4.51 -2.53 11.88
CA VAL A 276 -5.28 -3.77 12.04
C VAL A 276 -5.72 -4.41 10.71
N PRO A 277 -6.29 -3.69 9.73
CA PRO A 277 -6.69 -4.31 8.47
C PRO A 277 -5.53 -4.91 7.68
N ILE A 278 -4.37 -4.24 7.70
CA ILE A 278 -3.16 -4.75 7.04
C ILE A 278 -2.70 -6.04 7.71
N LEU A 279 -2.68 -6.07 9.04
CA LEU A 279 -2.29 -7.26 9.81
C LEU A 279 -3.24 -8.45 9.56
N ILE A 280 -4.54 -8.21 9.43
CA ILE A 280 -5.52 -9.25 9.13
C ILE A 280 -5.33 -9.81 7.72
N ILE A 281 -5.06 -8.95 6.75
CA ILE A 281 -4.93 -9.34 5.35
C ILE A 281 -3.57 -10.01 5.07
N TYR A 282 -2.51 -9.62 5.79
CA TYR A 282 -1.14 -10.07 5.54
C TYR A 282 -0.96 -11.61 5.46
N PRO A 283 -1.48 -12.44 6.39
CA PRO A 283 -1.30 -13.89 6.33
C PRO A 283 -1.91 -14.54 5.07
N PHE A 284 -3.02 -13.95 4.58
CA PHE A 284 -3.67 -14.45 3.36
C PHE A 284 -2.83 -14.17 2.12
N ILE A 285 -2.06 -13.11 2.14
CA ILE A 285 -1.26 -12.62 1.03
C ILE A 285 0.11 -13.28 1.01
N GLN A 286 0.70 -13.54 2.18
CA GLN A 286 2.02 -14.17 2.32
C GLN A 286 2.15 -15.48 1.53
N LYS A 287 1.08 -16.27 1.45
CA LYS A 287 1.06 -17.52 0.65
C LYS A 287 1.25 -17.30 -0.86
N TYR A 288 0.85 -16.14 -1.38
CA TYR A 288 1.03 -15.80 -2.80
C TYR A 288 2.42 -15.24 -3.07
N PHE A 289 2.99 -14.50 -2.10
CA PHE A 289 4.38 -14.02 -2.17
C PHE A 289 5.38 -15.15 -2.27
N ALA A 290 5.26 -16.17 -1.41
CA ALA A 290 6.17 -17.29 -1.41
C ALA A 290 6.20 -18.06 -2.75
N LYS A 291 5.09 -18.04 -3.50
CA LYS A 291 5.00 -18.65 -4.84
C LYS A 291 5.50 -17.71 -5.96
N GLY A 292 5.32 -16.39 -5.82
CA GLY A 292 5.72 -15.41 -6.83
C GLY A 292 7.22 -15.11 -6.82
N ALA A 293 7.85 -15.08 -5.64
CA ALA A 293 9.29 -14.86 -5.50
C ALA A 293 10.13 -15.99 -6.16
N ASN A 294 9.63 -17.23 -6.13
CA ASN A 294 10.29 -18.37 -6.77
C ASN A 294 10.13 -18.38 -8.31
N ALA A 295 9.13 -17.71 -8.86
CA ALA A 295 8.93 -17.65 -10.31
C ALA A 295 9.88 -16.65 -11.03
N GLY A 296 10.49 -15.72 -10.28
CA GLY A 296 11.45 -14.74 -10.82
C GLY A 296 12.93 -15.09 -10.57
N GLY A 297 13.22 -16.13 -9.82
CA GLY A 297 14.53 -16.35 -9.23
C GLY A 297 15.36 -17.53 -9.75
N VAL A 298 14.85 -18.46 -10.53
CA VAL A 298 15.65 -19.59 -11.03
C VAL A 298 15.24 -19.95 -12.45
N LYS A 299 16.04 -19.51 -13.42
CA LYS A 299 16.33 -20.32 -14.61
C LYS A 299 17.63 -21.04 -14.28
N GLU A 300 17.56 -22.28 -13.80
CA GLU A 300 18.60 -23.25 -14.03
C GLU A 300 18.38 -23.88 -15.40
#